data_ff67b41fdeba353660af4c523f6d48c5
#
_entry.id   ff67b41fdeba353660af4c523f6d48c5
#
_cell.length_a   1.000
_cell.length_b   1.000
_cell.length_c   1.000
_cell.angle_alpha   90.00
_cell.angle_beta   90.00
_cell.angle_gamma   90.00
#
_symmetry.space_group_name_H-M   'P 1'
#
loop_
_entity.id
_entity.type
_entity.pdbx_description
1 polymer ?
#
loop_
_entity_poly.entity_id
_entity_poly.type
_entity_poly.pdbx_seq_one_letter_code
_entity_poly.pdbx_strand_id
1 'polypeptide(L)'
;QLGGEQSGHIIFSKHATTGDGILTSLKVMEVILEKKSTLGTLASEVKIYPQLLQNLRVQDMDTVLNAPAVKKAIADIEERLGSEGRVLVRKSGTEPLLRVMVEAQTDELCEECVLHIINAMKGVSA
;
A
#
# COMPACT_ATOMS: atom_id res chain seq x y z
N GLN A 1 -5.71 19.79 -2.93
CA GLN A 1 -5.16 18.54 -2.41
C GLN A 1 -5.83 17.36 -3.12
N LEU A 2 -5.07 16.32 -3.41
CA LEU A 2 -5.49 15.12 -4.11
C LEU A 2 -5.16 13.92 -3.22
N GLY A 3 -6.08 12.98 -3.07
CA GLY A 3 -5.88 11.69 -2.43
C GLY A 3 -6.36 10.58 -3.32
N GLY A 4 -5.74 9.40 -3.22
CA GLY A 4 -6.15 8.25 -4.02
C GLY A 4 -5.53 6.94 -3.53
N GLU A 5 -6.13 5.85 -4.00
CA GLU A 5 -5.67 4.49 -3.76
C GLU A 5 -5.54 3.74 -5.08
N GLN A 6 -4.75 2.68 -5.09
CA GLN A 6 -4.58 1.80 -6.25
C GLN A 6 -5.91 1.15 -6.70
N SER A 7 -6.89 1.06 -5.80
CA SER A 7 -8.26 0.62 -6.10
C SER A 7 -9.01 1.54 -7.10
N GLY A 8 -8.42 2.68 -7.48
CA GLY A 8 -9.05 3.66 -8.35
C GLY A 8 -9.95 4.67 -7.64
N HIS A 9 -9.95 4.67 -6.31
CA HIS A 9 -10.71 5.65 -5.53
C HIS A 9 -9.91 6.95 -5.43
N ILE A 10 -10.38 8.02 -6.09
CA ILE A 10 -9.68 9.30 -6.16
C ILE A 10 -10.54 10.40 -5.55
N ILE A 11 -9.95 11.17 -4.64
CA ILE A 11 -10.59 12.25 -3.90
C ILE A 11 -9.96 13.59 -4.28
N PHE A 12 -10.76 14.52 -4.75
CA PHE A 12 -10.41 15.92 -4.92
C PHE A 12 -10.98 16.74 -3.76
N SER A 13 -10.22 16.91 -2.69
CA SER A 13 -10.70 17.47 -1.42
C SER A 13 -11.25 18.91 -1.52
N LYS A 14 -10.94 19.64 -2.60
CA LYS A 14 -11.53 20.94 -2.90
C LYS A 14 -12.99 20.84 -3.38
N HIS A 15 -13.43 19.69 -3.85
CA HIS A 15 -14.75 19.47 -4.44
C HIS A 15 -15.62 18.55 -3.60
N ALA A 16 -15.04 17.50 -3.03
CA ALA A 16 -15.75 16.51 -2.22
C ALA A 16 -14.84 15.83 -1.20
N THR A 17 -15.42 15.28 -0.15
CA THR A 17 -14.71 14.50 0.89
C THR A 17 -14.64 13.01 0.57
N THR A 18 -15.28 12.58 -0.51
CA THR A 18 -15.32 11.20 -0.99
C THR A 18 -14.86 11.12 -2.45
N GLY A 19 -14.53 9.92 -2.91
CA GLY A 19 -14.20 9.67 -4.31
C GLY A 19 -15.41 9.85 -5.22
N ASP A 20 -15.16 10.41 -6.40
CA ASP A 20 -16.15 10.65 -7.44
C ASP A 20 -15.53 10.32 -8.81
N GLY A 21 -16.01 9.24 -9.42
CA GLY A 21 -15.50 8.78 -10.73
C GLY A 21 -15.83 9.73 -11.87
N ILE A 22 -16.97 10.43 -11.83
CA ILE A 22 -17.36 11.39 -12.86
C ILE A 22 -16.45 12.62 -12.76
N LEU A 23 -16.29 13.18 -11.58
CA LEU A 23 -15.38 14.29 -11.34
C LEU A 23 -13.94 13.92 -11.75
N THR A 24 -13.49 12.70 -11.40
CA THR A 24 -12.16 12.20 -11.76
C THR A 24 -12.00 12.16 -13.28
N SER A 25 -12.97 11.64 -14.02
CA SER A 25 -12.89 11.57 -15.48
C SER A 25 -12.85 12.96 -16.14
N LEU A 26 -13.64 13.90 -15.63
CA LEU A 26 -13.62 15.30 -16.11
C LEU A 26 -12.26 15.96 -15.85
N LYS A 27 -11.67 15.75 -14.68
CA LYS A 27 -10.34 16.27 -14.33
C LYS A 27 -9.22 15.66 -15.19
N VAL A 28 -9.30 14.38 -15.51
CA VAL A 28 -8.37 13.73 -16.44
C VAL A 28 -8.48 14.33 -17.85
N MET A 29 -9.71 14.52 -18.36
CA MET A 29 -9.93 15.16 -19.66
C MET A 29 -9.41 16.62 -19.69
N GLU A 30 -9.61 17.37 -18.61
CA GLU A 30 -9.08 18.73 -18.46
C GLU A 30 -7.55 18.75 -18.61
N VAL A 31 -6.85 17.84 -17.92
CA VAL A 31 -5.39 17.71 -18.01
C VAL A 31 -4.93 17.32 -19.41
N ILE A 32 -5.60 16.36 -20.06
CA ILE A 32 -5.29 15.94 -21.44
C ILE A 32 -5.37 17.13 -22.40
N LEU A 33 -6.43 17.92 -22.30
CA LEU A 33 -6.63 19.10 -23.15
C LEU A 33 -5.61 20.20 -22.85
N GLU A 34 -5.36 20.49 -21.58
CA GLU A 34 -4.41 21.51 -21.15
C GLU A 34 -2.97 21.16 -21.59
N LYS A 35 -2.57 19.90 -21.39
CA LYS A 35 -1.23 19.40 -21.76
C LYS A 35 -1.10 19.08 -23.25
N LYS A 36 -2.20 19.10 -24.01
CA LYS A 36 -2.25 18.70 -25.44
C LYS A 36 -1.56 17.34 -25.67
N SER A 37 -1.82 16.39 -24.80
CA SER A 37 -1.16 15.08 -24.75
C SER A 37 -2.19 13.95 -24.71
N THR A 38 -1.75 12.71 -24.77
CA THR A 38 -2.62 11.54 -24.59
C THR A 38 -2.49 11.00 -23.15
N LEU A 39 -3.53 10.31 -22.68
CA LEU A 39 -3.49 9.69 -21.36
C LEU A 39 -2.31 8.70 -21.24
N GLY A 40 -2.04 7.89 -22.27
CA GLY A 40 -0.91 6.97 -22.29
C GLY A 40 0.43 7.68 -22.12
N THR A 41 0.63 8.81 -22.81
CA THR A 41 1.85 9.62 -22.66
C THR A 41 1.96 10.21 -21.26
N LEU A 42 0.87 10.74 -20.71
CA LEU A 42 0.88 11.30 -19.35
C LEU A 42 1.11 10.25 -18.28
N ALA A 43 0.63 9.02 -18.50
CA ALA A 43 0.81 7.90 -17.55
C ALA A 43 2.17 7.20 -17.68
N SER A 44 2.91 7.39 -18.80
CA SER A 44 4.17 6.66 -19.05
C SER A 44 5.29 6.97 -18.06
N GLU A 45 5.21 8.11 -17.38
CA GLU A 45 6.18 8.51 -16.34
C GLU A 45 5.90 7.83 -14.98
N VAL A 46 4.71 7.24 -14.83
CA VAL A 46 4.30 6.59 -13.58
C VAL A 46 4.81 5.16 -13.55
N LYS A 47 5.77 4.89 -12.66
CA LYS A 47 6.25 3.53 -12.40
C LYS A 47 5.30 2.86 -11.41
N ILE A 48 4.63 1.81 -11.85
CA ILE A 48 3.78 0.98 -10.99
C ILE A 48 4.65 -0.12 -10.38
N TYR A 49 4.72 -0.15 -9.06
CA TYR A 49 5.40 -1.22 -8.33
C TYR A 49 4.44 -2.37 -8.04
N PRO A 50 4.91 -3.63 -8.09
CA PRO A 50 4.20 -4.77 -7.55
C PRO A 50 3.81 -4.54 -6.09
N GLN A 51 2.65 -5.06 -5.70
CA GLN A 51 2.12 -4.97 -4.35
C GLN A 51 1.58 -6.33 -3.91
N LEU A 52 2.05 -6.80 -2.77
CA LEU A 52 1.55 -8.04 -2.16
C LEU A 52 0.90 -7.72 -0.81
N LEU A 53 -0.34 -8.20 -0.65
CA LEU A 53 -1.08 -8.14 0.61
C LEU A 53 -1.27 -9.56 1.14
N GLN A 54 -0.82 -9.80 2.38
CA GLN A 54 -1.06 -11.05 3.07
C GLN A 54 -1.72 -10.82 4.43
N ASN A 55 -2.69 -11.66 4.75
CA ASN A 55 -3.41 -11.62 6.01
C ASN A 55 -2.92 -12.73 6.94
N LEU A 56 -2.69 -12.38 8.20
CA LEU A 56 -2.35 -13.34 9.25
C LEU A 56 -3.41 -13.27 10.36
N ARG A 57 -4.11 -14.39 10.61
CA ARG A 57 -5.04 -14.50 11.74
C ARG A 57 -4.23 -14.75 13.02
N VAL A 58 -4.50 -13.91 14.03
CA VAL A 58 -3.84 -14.00 15.35
C VAL A 58 -4.88 -13.79 16.45
N GLN A 59 -4.62 -14.34 17.64
CA GLN A 59 -5.53 -14.19 18.78
C GLN A 59 -5.43 -12.79 19.40
N ASP A 60 -4.22 -12.31 19.62
CA ASP A 60 -3.93 -10.98 20.17
C ASP A 60 -3.10 -10.15 19.20
N MET A 61 -3.78 -9.29 18.46
CA MET A 61 -3.16 -8.42 17.46
C MET A 61 -2.24 -7.37 18.10
N ASP A 62 -2.55 -6.90 19.31
CA ASP A 62 -1.77 -5.88 20.00
C ASP A 62 -0.44 -6.42 20.48
N THR A 63 -0.45 -7.59 21.11
CA THR A 63 0.76 -8.28 21.54
C THR A 63 1.67 -8.56 20.35
N VAL A 64 1.14 -9.07 19.24
CA VAL A 64 1.95 -9.38 18.05
C VAL A 64 2.56 -8.12 17.44
N LEU A 65 1.76 -7.06 17.19
CA LEU A 65 2.25 -5.81 16.61
C LEU A 65 3.29 -5.09 17.49
N ASN A 66 3.15 -5.20 18.81
CA ASN A 66 4.06 -4.55 19.74
C ASN A 66 5.30 -5.35 20.07
N ALA A 67 5.38 -6.60 19.65
CA ALA A 67 6.54 -7.45 19.89
C ALA A 67 7.82 -6.88 19.27
N PRO A 68 8.94 -6.83 20.04
CA PRO A 68 10.21 -6.29 19.53
C PRO A 68 10.70 -6.95 18.25
N ALA A 69 10.52 -8.28 18.14
CA ALA A 69 10.91 -9.03 16.94
C ALA A 69 10.14 -8.58 15.68
N VAL A 70 8.83 -8.32 15.83
CA VAL A 70 7.98 -7.86 14.71
C VAL A 70 8.33 -6.43 14.32
N LYS A 71 8.50 -5.53 15.30
CA LYS A 71 8.93 -4.15 15.04
C LYS A 71 10.29 -4.10 14.34
N LYS A 72 11.23 -4.97 14.78
CA LYS A 72 12.53 -5.07 14.14
C LYS A 72 12.41 -5.57 12.70
N ALA A 73 11.64 -6.63 12.46
CA ALA A 73 11.44 -7.16 11.11
C ALA A 73 10.83 -6.11 10.16
N ILE A 74 9.87 -5.30 10.63
CA ILE A 74 9.30 -4.21 9.84
C ILE A 74 10.36 -3.16 9.52
N ALA A 75 11.13 -2.71 10.52
CA ALA A 75 12.17 -1.71 10.34
C ALA A 75 13.29 -2.18 9.39
N ASP A 76 13.72 -3.45 9.52
CA ASP A 76 14.73 -4.05 8.64
C ASP A 76 14.25 -4.04 7.16
N ILE A 77 12.96 -4.29 6.91
CA ILE A 77 12.38 -4.25 5.56
C ILE A 77 12.19 -2.81 5.08
N GLU A 78 11.76 -1.87 5.92
CA GLU A 78 11.67 -0.45 5.57
C GLU A 78 13.04 0.11 5.18
N GLU A 79 14.09 -0.23 5.93
CA GLU A 79 15.47 0.16 5.61
C GLU A 79 15.93 -0.45 4.28
N ARG A 80 15.65 -1.74 4.06
CA ARG A 80 16.00 -2.45 2.82
C ARG A 80 15.34 -1.87 1.58
N LEU A 81 14.06 -1.51 1.67
CA LEU A 81 13.28 -0.95 0.55
C LEU A 81 13.62 0.52 0.29
N GLY A 82 13.96 1.29 1.32
CA GLY A 82 14.28 2.71 1.21
C GLY A 82 13.19 3.51 0.49
N SER A 83 13.57 4.27 -0.54
CA SER A 83 12.64 5.03 -1.37
C SER A 83 11.97 4.22 -2.49
N GLU A 84 12.37 2.97 -2.70
CA GLU A 84 11.97 2.12 -3.81
C GLU A 84 10.87 1.11 -3.43
N GLY A 85 10.23 1.32 -2.28
CA GLY A 85 9.13 0.51 -1.80
C GLY A 85 8.56 1.00 -0.49
N ARG A 86 7.57 0.27 0.04
CA ARG A 86 6.98 0.57 1.34
C ARG A 86 6.37 -0.66 1.99
N VAL A 87 6.28 -0.59 3.32
CA VAL A 87 5.59 -1.58 4.15
C VAL A 87 4.40 -0.92 4.84
N LEU A 88 3.30 -1.64 4.93
CA LEU A 88 2.15 -1.25 5.74
C LEU A 88 1.65 -2.46 6.51
N VAL A 89 1.74 -2.39 7.82
CA VAL A 89 1.21 -3.41 8.73
C VAL A 89 0.11 -2.80 9.57
N ARG A 90 -1.10 -3.38 9.51
CA ARG A 90 -2.26 -2.86 10.25
C ARG A 90 -3.22 -3.96 10.69
N LYS A 91 -4.02 -3.66 11.70
CA LYS A 91 -5.17 -4.48 12.09
C LYS A 91 -6.27 -4.38 11.03
N SER A 92 -6.99 -5.47 10.82
CA SER A 92 -8.29 -5.41 10.13
C SER A 92 -9.33 -4.78 11.06
N GLY A 93 -10.20 -3.94 10.51
CA GLY A 93 -11.28 -3.33 11.27
C GLY A 93 -12.48 -4.27 11.55
N THR A 94 -12.58 -5.37 10.79
CA THR A 94 -13.75 -6.25 10.79
C THR A 94 -13.46 -7.69 11.19
N GLU A 95 -12.21 -8.11 11.16
CA GLU A 95 -11.80 -9.49 11.41
C GLU A 95 -10.57 -9.55 12.32
N PRO A 96 -10.40 -10.63 13.12
CA PRO A 96 -9.25 -10.80 14.00
C PRO A 96 -7.99 -11.21 13.20
N LEU A 97 -7.51 -10.31 12.35
CA LEU A 97 -6.33 -10.54 11.52
C LEU A 97 -5.48 -9.27 11.36
N LEU A 98 -4.19 -9.49 11.18
CA LEU A 98 -3.22 -8.48 10.78
C LEU A 98 -3.05 -8.52 9.26
N ARG A 99 -3.00 -7.35 8.66
CA ARG A 99 -2.74 -7.15 7.23
C ARG A 99 -1.31 -6.67 7.07
N VAL A 100 -0.52 -7.42 6.31
CA VAL A 100 0.85 -7.06 5.91
C VAL A 100 0.83 -6.77 4.42
N MET A 101 1.12 -5.55 4.05
CA MET A 101 1.25 -5.12 2.67
C MET A 101 2.69 -4.65 2.42
N VAL A 102 3.27 -5.14 1.35
CA VAL A 102 4.56 -4.67 0.83
C VAL A 102 4.39 -4.28 -0.62
N GLU A 103 4.97 -3.15 -0.98
CA GLU A 103 5.13 -2.67 -2.34
C GLU A 103 6.63 -2.54 -2.61
N ALA A 104 7.12 -3.14 -3.69
CA ALA A 104 8.54 -3.20 -4.01
C ALA A 104 8.78 -3.26 -5.52
N GLN A 105 10.05 -3.27 -5.96
CA GLN A 105 10.42 -3.22 -7.38
C GLN A 105 10.02 -4.48 -8.16
N THR A 106 9.96 -5.65 -7.51
CA THR A 106 9.61 -6.93 -8.14
C THR A 106 8.67 -7.74 -7.25
N ASP A 107 7.92 -8.67 -7.87
CA ASP A 107 7.01 -9.57 -7.14
C ASP A 107 7.78 -10.46 -6.16
N GLU A 108 8.96 -10.97 -6.56
CA GLU A 108 9.79 -11.81 -5.71
C GLU A 108 10.26 -11.07 -4.45
N LEU A 109 10.60 -9.78 -4.60
CA LEU A 109 11.00 -8.95 -3.46
C LEU A 109 9.82 -8.67 -2.53
N CYS A 110 8.61 -8.46 -3.07
CA CYS A 110 7.39 -8.36 -2.28
C CYS A 110 7.14 -9.61 -1.46
N GLU A 111 7.24 -10.80 -2.09
CA GLU A 111 7.03 -12.10 -1.42
C GLU A 111 8.04 -12.32 -0.30
N GLU A 112 9.33 -12.10 -0.58
CA GLU A 112 10.40 -12.24 0.42
C GLU A 112 10.16 -11.35 1.64
N CYS A 113 9.86 -10.07 1.40
CA CYS A 113 9.63 -9.10 2.46
C CYS A 113 8.37 -9.41 3.29
N VAL A 114 7.27 -9.78 2.64
CA VAL A 114 6.04 -10.18 3.32
C VAL A 114 6.28 -11.43 4.18
N LEU A 115 6.95 -12.46 3.63
CA LEU A 115 7.26 -13.68 4.36
C LEU A 115 8.16 -13.43 5.57
N HIS A 116 9.13 -12.54 5.45
CA HIS A 116 9.99 -12.16 6.57
C HIS A 116 9.17 -11.62 7.76
N ILE A 117 8.27 -10.67 7.49
CA ILE A 117 7.41 -10.08 8.53
C ILE A 117 6.42 -11.11 9.09
N ILE A 118 5.77 -11.90 8.23
CA ILE A 118 4.82 -12.94 8.64
C ILE A 118 5.48 -14.00 9.53
N ASN A 119 6.72 -14.41 9.22
CA ASN A 119 7.46 -15.37 10.04
C ASN A 119 7.81 -14.80 11.42
N ALA A 120 8.20 -13.52 11.49
CA ALA A 120 8.41 -12.85 12.77
C ALA A 120 7.12 -12.80 13.61
N MET A 121 5.97 -12.53 12.98
CA MET A 121 4.66 -12.53 13.65
C MET A 121 4.25 -13.91 14.15
N LYS A 122 4.45 -14.97 13.34
CA LYS A 122 4.16 -16.35 13.73
C LYS A 122 5.00 -16.80 14.93
N GLY A 123 6.26 -16.39 14.98
CA GLY A 123 7.15 -16.68 16.11
C GLY A 123 6.70 -16.07 17.44
N VAL A 124 5.85 -15.05 17.42
CA VAL A 124 5.27 -14.40 18.62
C VAL A 124 3.91 -14.98 18.98
N SER A 125 3.14 -15.43 17.98
CA SER A 125 1.77 -15.95 18.17
C SER A 125 1.70 -17.45 18.45
N ALA A 126 2.83 -18.15 18.47
CA ALA A 126 2.98 -19.54 18.91
C ALA A 126 3.21 -19.60 20.43
#